data_8b616fe79e5cd8303205308824463bbe
#
_entry.id   8b616fe79e5cd8303205308824463bbe
#
_cell.length_a   1.000
_cell.length_b   1.000
_cell.length_c   1.000
_cell.angle_alpha   90.00
_cell.angle_beta   90.00
_cell.angle_gamma   90.00
#
_symmetry.space_group_name_H-M   'P 1'
#
loop_
_entity.id
_entity.type
_entity.pdbx_description
1 polymer ?
#
loop_
_entity_poly.entity_id
_entity_poly.type
_entity_poly.pdbx_seq_one_letter_code
_entity_poly.pdbx_strand_id
1 'polypeptide(L)'
;MSPPVAAPAPRRLVVSAESKQKPLIVDLLNDWQYLEKATHRLICGWGRDIAPWFDKSAIHRHVWDQAECVRRLRERVAQFPGGKPDAPVSSRLERLANTVLLAPTYQDALDGIYELLLKALVTAYGDYSRQAHPVHDAPTVALLHEINQIKSSEFLWYRDFRRRHPHTTNRAYRDAVERAIAECGGFHTALPLAAGDTGAAPAGANTNFKYARFSARDVPIRNKHDFGDYLRVDFATSVEARRLFWGWGYLMEKNLPDDQLLWIYDGHYLPWEWHHDISRHLWDESRHGDSGYSRLRDFGIDFDDVGFPGYDQAERIKVLEAAAKEHKITLDEAFRDYAKYLHPLRMETHISRTQMYEHVFMIGLVAETGHFIVKQEAYGDFREGKDLESAEMMLFDIIDETAHVQYAHNWLPLLAKHAGIDGSNYRERAAKVREEYQAKANERVELCVRELRRVPGDPLFDQYQGYLERFRSKLPLENAATCPPRSPRPM
;
A
#
# COMPACT_ATOMS: atom_id res chain seq x y z
N MET A 1 -43.62 -11.97 33.64
CA MET A 1 -43.27 -11.52 32.27
C MET A 1 -43.50 -10.03 32.21
N SER A 2 -42.45 -9.23 32.21
CA SER A 2 -42.55 -7.77 32.07
C SER A 2 -42.85 -7.43 30.60
N PRO A 3 -43.66 -6.41 30.31
CA PRO A 3 -43.98 -6.03 28.95
C PRO A 3 -42.73 -5.51 28.22
N PRO A 4 -42.63 -5.71 26.90
CA PRO A 4 -41.50 -5.23 26.14
C PRO A 4 -41.42 -3.69 26.18
N VAL A 5 -40.26 -3.15 26.49
CA VAL A 5 -39.96 -1.73 26.42
C VAL A 5 -40.18 -1.26 24.99
N ALA A 6 -41.13 -0.35 24.79
CA ALA A 6 -41.40 0.26 23.49
C ALA A 6 -40.14 0.96 22.98
N ALA A 7 -39.72 0.63 21.74
CA ALA A 7 -38.65 1.32 21.08
C ALA A 7 -38.95 2.83 20.99
N PRO A 8 -37.97 3.72 21.24
CA PRO A 8 -38.22 5.15 21.14
C PRO A 8 -38.62 5.50 19.70
N ALA A 9 -39.70 6.29 19.60
CA ALA A 9 -40.19 6.75 18.30
C ALA A 9 -39.06 7.50 17.54
N PRO A 10 -38.92 7.28 16.23
CA PRO A 10 -37.88 7.93 15.44
C PRO A 10 -38.07 9.46 15.54
N ARG A 11 -37.01 10.16 15.99
CA ARG A 11 -37.00 11.62 15.98
C ARG A 11 -37.06 12.08 14.53
N ARG A 12 -38.19 12.67 14.11
CA ARG A 12 -38.32 13.31 12.81
C ARG A 12 -37.33 14.47 12.73
N LEU A 13 -36.36 14.37 11.83
CA LEU A 13 -35.65 15.54 11.32
C LEU A 13 -36.68 16.38 10.51
N VAL A 14 -37.23 17.40 11.16
CA VAL A 14 -38.15 18.35 10.50
C VAL A 14 -37.26 19.30 9.68
N VAL A 15 -37.15 19.04 8.41
CA VAL A 15 -36.63 20.02 7.44
C VAL A 15 -37.75 21.04 7.20
N SER A 16 -37.61 22.28 7.72
CA SER A 16 -38.55 23.35 7.42
C SER A 16 -38.47 23.69 5.93
N ALA A 17 -39.63 23.81 5.28
CA ALA A 17 -39.74 24.08 3.83
C ALA A 17 -39.24 25.49 3.42
N GLU A 18 -38.81 26.32 4.35
CA GLU A 18 -38.43 27.72 4.10
C GLU A 18 -36.96 28.03 3.97
N SER A 19 -36.06 27.07 4.23
CA SER A 19 -34.62 27.35 4.09
C SER A 19 -34.06 26.70 2.83
N LYS A 20 -33.44 27.49 1.96
CA LYS A 20 -32.46 27.04 0.99
C LYS A 20 -31.19 26.47 1.68
N GLN A 21 -31.32 26.05 2.96
CA GLN A 21 -30.25 25.49 3.75
C GLN A 21 -30.01 24.06 3.31
N LYS A 22 -28.76 23.76 3.03
CA LYS A 22 -28.19 22.45 2.79
C LYS A 22 -28.68 21.47 3.89
N PRO A 23 -29.13 20.26 3.56
CA PRO A 23 -29.53 19.28 4.55
C PRO A 23 -28.41 19.01 5.56
N LEU A 24 -28.71 18.97 6.86
CA LEU A 24 -27.74 18.66 7.93
C LEU A 24 -26.97 17.36 7.69
N ILE A 25 -27.59 16.40 7.00
CA ILE A 25 -26.96 15.13 6.63
C ILE A 25 -25.71 15.33 5.74
N VAL A 26 -25.70 16.31 4.85
CA VAL A 26 -24.58 16.57 3.94
C VAL A 26 -23.35 17.03 4.73
N ASP A 27 -23.54 17.80 5.79
CA ASP A 27 -22.43 18.23 6.64
C ASP A 27 -21.86 17.06 7.45
N LEU A 28 -22.74 16.20 7.96
CA LEU A 28 -22.34 14.98 8.66
C LEU A 28 -21.59 14.00 7.72
N LEU A 29 -22.06 13.82 6.49
CA LEU A 29 -21.36 13.00 5.48
C LEU A 29 -20.00 13.58 5.11
N ASN A 30 -19.85 14.92 5.08
CA ASN A 30 -18.55 15.56 4.85
C ASN A 30 -17.60 15.35 6.03
N ASP A 31 -18.09 15.42 7.27
CA ASP A 31 -17.29 15.13 8.46
C ASP A 31 -16.80 13.67 8.44
N TRP A 32 -17.67 12.71 8.11
CA TRP A 32 -17.29 11.30 7.95
C TRP A 32 -16.33 11.07 6.79
N GLN A 33 -16.58 11.69 5.64
CA GLN A 33 -15.63 11.65 4.50
C GLN A 33 -14.26 12.16 4.90
N TYR A 34 -14.18 13.25 5.65
CA TYR A 34 -12.91 13.79 6.16
C TYR A 34 -12.20 12.80 7.08
N LEU A 35 -12.92 12.19 8.01
CA LEU A 35 -12.37 11.21 8.94
C LEU A 35 -11.87 9.94 8.23
N GLU A 36 -12.56 9.46 7.20
CA GLU A 36 -12.08 8.34 6.38
C GLU A 36 -10.82 8.73 5.60
N LYS A 37 -10.74 9.96 5.05
CA LYS A 37 -9.50 10.49 4.43
C LYS A 37 -8.37 10.60 5.44
N ALA A 38 -8.67 11.07 6.63
CA ALA A 38 -7.68 11.15 7.70
C ALA A 38 -7.18 9.74 8.07
N THR A 39 -8.09 8.77 8.23
CA THR A 39 -7.75 7.37 8.53
C THR A 39 -6.85 6.77 7.44
N HIS A 40 -7.22 6.93 6.17
CA HIS A 40 -6.41 6.51 5.03
C HIS A 40 -4.98 7.04 5.13
N ARG A 41 -4.82 8.29 5.44
CA ARG A 41 -3.52 8.93 5.57
C ARG A 41 -2.75 8.51 6.82
N LEU A 42 -3.45 8.31 7.96
CA LEU A 42 -2.85 7.79 9.19
C LEU A 42 -2.24 6.41 8.97
N ILE A 43 -2.96 5.52 8.27
CA ILE A 43 -2.47 4.20 7.90
C ILE A 43 -1.21 4.33 7.03
N CYS A 44 -1.22 5.21 6.02
CA CYS A 44 -0.05 5.43 5.17
C CYS A 44 1.17 5.95 5.95
N GLY A 45 0.97 6.85 6.90
CA GLY A 45 2.06 7.38 7.72
C GLY A 45 2.77 6.32 8.56
N TRP A 46 2.02 5.35 9.10
CA TRP A 46 2.54 4.31 9.99
C TRP A 46 2.79 2.96 9.32
N GLY A 47 2.28 2.73 8.11
CA GLY A 47 2.35 1.43 7.44
C GLY A 47 3.76 0.90 7.24
N ARG A 48 4.75 1.77 7.04
CA ARG A 48 6.16 1.37 6.89
C ARG A 48 6.79 0.81 8.17
N ASP A 49 6.22 1.12 9.33
CA ASP A 49 6.71 0.64 10.64
C ASP A 49 6.30 -0.80 10.94
N ILE A 50 5.39 -1.37 10.18
CA ILE A 50 4.89 -2.73 10.36
C ILE A 50 5.86 -3.69 9.69
N ALA A 51 6.51 -4.57 10.47
CA ALA A 51 7.51 -5.49 9.96
C ALA A 51 6.95 -6.77 9.33
N PRO A 52 5.95 -7.46 9.94
CA PRO A 52 5.51 -8.75 9.45
C PRO A 52 4.88 -8.65 8.06
N TRP A 53 5.33 -9.49 7.14
CA TRP A 53 4.93 -9.49 5.73
C TRP A 53 3.42 -9.49 5.51
N PHE A 54 2.72 -10.47 6.11
CA PHE A 54 1.27 -10.61 5.90
C PHE A 54 0.46 -9.50 6.58
N ASP A 55 0.94 -8.97 7.70
CA ASP A 55 0.31 -7.83 8.35
C ASP A 55 0.46 -6.58 7.48
N LYS A 56 1.60 -6.40 6.85
CA LYS A 56 1.85 -5.31 5.92
C LYS A 56 0.95 -5.42 4.68
N SER A 57 0.78 -6.63 4.10
CA SER A 57 -0.17 -6.87 3.01
C SER A 57 -1.61 -6.50 3.40
N ALA A 58 -2.01 -6.85 4.63
CA ALA A 58 -3.32 -6.46 5.14
C ALA A 58 -3.47 -4.94 5.25
N ILE A 59 -2.44 -4.23 5.72
CA ILE A 59 -2.43 -2.77 5.78
C ILE A 59 -2.54 -2.15 4.38
N HIS A 60 -1.85 -2.68 3.38
CA HIS A 60 -1.97 -2.23 2.00
C HIS A 60 -3.39 -2.39 1.47
N ARG A 61 -4.05 -3.49 1.81
CA ARG A 61 -5.47 -3.71 1.52
C ARG A 61 -6.34 -2.68 2.24
N HIS A 62 -6.08 -2.39 3.52
CA HIS A 62 -6.87 -1.38 4.26
C HIS A 62 -6.71 0.03 3.68
N VAL A 63 -5.55 0.38 3.12
CA VAL A 63 -5.38 1.66 2.40
C VAL A 63 -6.36 1.73 1.22
N TRP A 64 -6.47 0.68 0.42
CA TRP A 64 -7.44 0.59 -0.66
C TRP A 64 -8.89 0.62 -0.15
N ASP A 65 -9.20 -0.15 0.88
CA ASP A 65 -10.53 -0.20 1.47
C ASP A 65 -10.98 1.17 2.01
N GLN A 66 -10.06 1.93 2.63
CA GLN A 66 -10.32 3.31 3.05
C GLN A 66 -10.59 4.22 1.83
N ALA A 67 -9.79 4.08 0.76
CA ALA A 67 -10.00 4.86 -0.45
C ALA A 67 -11.39 4.64 -1.06
N GLU A 68 -11.87 3.40 -1.08
CA GLU A 68 -13.22 3.03 -1.52
C GLU A 68 -14.32 3.61 -0.60
N CYS A 69 -14.14 3.57 0.71
CA CYS A 69 -15.07 4.19 1.65
C CYS A 69 -15.23 5.71 1.39
N VAL A 70 -14.11 6.40 1.19
CA VAL A 70 -14.12 7.84 0.86
C VAL A 70 -14.79 8.09 -0.49
N ARG A 71 -14.48 7.32 -1.54
CA ARG A 71 -15.10 7.46 -2.87
C ARG A 71 -16.62 7.39 -2.77
N ARG A 72 -17.14 6.38 -2.07
CA ARG A 72 -18.58 6.17 -1.87
C ARG A 72 -19.25 7.30 -1.09
N LEU A 73 -18.61 7.79 -0.03
CA LEU A 73 -19.12 8.95 0.73
C LEU A 73 -19.13 10.21 -0.13
N ARG A 74 -18.11 10.47 -0.93
CA ARG A 74 -18.04 11.60 -1.87
C ARG A 74 -19.15 11.56 -2.89
N GLU A 75 -19.39 10.40 -3.50
CA GLU A 75 -20.49 10.19 -4.45
C GLU A 75 -21.85 10.46 -3.79
N ARG A 76 -22.02 9.99 -2.55
CA ARG A 76 -23.27 10.24 -1.82
C ARG A 76 -23.46 11.72 -1.51
N VAL A 77 -22.44 12.43 -1.09
CA VAL A 77 -22.46 13.89 -0.86
C VAL A 77 -22.87 14.62 -2.16
N ALA A 78 -22.30 14.24 -3.30
CA ALA A 78 -22.57 14.87 -4.59
C ALA A 78 -24.02 14.67 -5.08
N GLN A 79 -24.71 13.65 -4.60
CA GLN A 79 -26.12 13.40 -4.96
C GLN A 79 -27.10 14.38 -4.27
N PHE A 80 -26.67 15.06 -3.21
CA PHE A 80 -27.54 16.03 -2.56
C PHE A 80 -27.50 17.41 -3.23
N PRO A 81 -28.63 18.12 -3.33
CA PRO A 81 -28.66 19.48 -3.85
C PRO A 81 -27.71 20.40 -3.06
N GLY A 82 -26.74 20.98 -3.74
CA GLY A 82 -25.71 21.83 -3.10
C GLY A 82 -24.64 21.06 -2.31
N GLY A 83 -24.65 19.73 -2.36
CA GLY A 83 -23.62 18.88 -1.79
C GLY A 83 -22.30 19.10 -2.54
N LYS A 84 -21.25 19.40 -1.80
CA LYS A 84 -19.88 19.57 -2.31
C LYS A 84 -18.98 18.63 -1.56
N PRO A 85 -18.51 17.56 -2.20
CA PRO A 85 -17.42 16.76 -1.65
C PRO A 85 -16.23 17.68 -1.32
N ASP A 86 -15.52 17.39 -0.25
CA ASP A 86 -14.40 18.22 0.21
C ASP A 86 -14.79 19.63 0.69
N ALA A 87 -16.03 19.82 1.09
CA ALA A 87 -16.42 21.06 1.76
C ALA A 87 -15.61 21.24 3.06
N PRO A 88 -15.43 22.49 3.52
CA PRO A 88 -14.79 22.77 4.80
C PRO A 88 -15.42 21.96 5.95
N VAL A 89 -14.58 21.45 6.84
CA VAL A 89 -14.98 20.76 8.07
C VAL A 89 -14.42 21.48 9.30
N SER A 90 -14.91 21.13 10.48
CA SER A 90 -14.40 21.71 11.72
C SER A 90 -12.93 21.35 11.96
N SER A 91 -12.12 22.35 12.38
CA SER A 91 -10.73 22.16 12.80
C SER A 91 -10.55 21.18 13.98
N ARG A 92 -11.64 20.83 14.67
CA ARG A 92 -11.61 19.76 15.69
C ARG A 92 -11.29 18.40 15.08
N LEU A 93 -11.79 18.12 13.88
CA LEU A 93 -11.49 16.87 13.17
C LEU A 93 -10.02 16.80 12.77
N GLU A 94 -9.43 17.94 12.35
CA GLU A 94 -8.00 18.02 12.05
C GLU A 94 -7.15 17.78 13.31
N ARG A 95 -7.52 18.42 14.44
CA ARG A 95 -6.82 18.18 15.70
C ARG A 95 -6.90 16.74 16.15
N LEU A 96 -8.07 16.09 16.02
CA LEU A 96 -8.22 14.66 16.30
C LEU A 96 -7.29 13.82 15.41
N ALA A 97 -7.29 14.04 14.10
CA ALA A 97 -6.42 13.32 13.17
C ALA A 97 -4.93 13.48 13.55
N ASN A 98 -4.51 14.71 13.88
CA ASN A 98 -3.14 14.98 14.34
C ASN A 98 -2.84 14.31 15.70
N THR A 99 -3.80 14.23 16.62
CA THR A 99 -3.63 13.53 17.89
C THR A 99 -3.39 12.03 17.66
N VAL A 100 -4.14 11.41 16.74
CA VAL A 100 -3.93 9.99 16.38
C VAL A 100 -2.60 9.79 15.67
N LEU A 101 -2.23 10.70 14.78
CA LEU A 101 -0.96 10.64 14.02
C LEU A 101 0.27 10.65 14.92
N LEU A 102 0.26 11.45 15.99
CA LEU A 102 1.42 11.65 16.87
C LEU A 102 1.51 10.57 17.97
N ALA A 103 1.15 9.34 17.64
CA ALA A 103 1.31 8.20 18.53
C ALA A 103 2.79 7.97 18.92
N PRO A 104 3.08 7.49 20.14
CA PRO A 104 4.45 7.20 20.56
C PRO A 104 5.10 6.04 19.80
N THR A 105 4.29 5.04 19.41
CA THR A 105 4.71 3.84 18.67
C THR A 105 3.72 3.50 17.58
N TYR A 106 4.12 2.65 16.63
CA TYR A 106 3.19 2.19 15.61
C TYR A 106 2.06 1.33 16.19
N GLN A 107 2.32 0.58 17.27
CA GLN A 107 1.28 -0.18 17.96
C GLN A 107 0.24 0.76 18.58
N ASP A 108 0.69 1.83 19.25
CA ASP A 108 -0.21 2.87 19.76
C ASP A 108 -1.01 3.52 18.63
N ALA A 109 -0.37 3.77 17.49
CA ALA A 109 -1.05 4.32 16.32
C ALA A 109 -2.14 3.40 15.80
N LEU A 110 -1.88 2.10 15.68
CA LEU A 110 -2.88 1.11 15.28
C LEU A 110 -4.04 1.04 16.29
N ASP A 111 -3.74 1.11 17.60
CA ASP A 111 -4.79 1.22 18.63
C ASP A 111 -5.63 2.49 18.43
N GLY A 112 -4.98 3.63 18.20
CA GLY A 112 -5.65 4.91 17.93
C GLY A 112 -6.54 4.86 16.70
N ILE A 113 -6.08 4.23 15.63
CA ILE A 113 -6.81 4.10 14.36
C ILE A 113 -7.97 3.11 14.52
N TYR A 114 -7.69 1.84 14.87
CA TYR A 114 -8.68 0.77 14.80
C TYR A 114 -9.55 0.70 16.05
N GLU A 115 -8.96 0.73 17.26
CA GLU A 115 -9.70 0.55 18.51
C GLU A 115 -10.49 1.80 18.91
N LEU A 116 -9.98 3.00 18.56
CA LEU A 116 -10.60 4.26 19.01
C LEU A 116 -11.32 4.96 17.86
N LEU A 117 -10.62 5.41 16.83
CA LEU A 117 -11.20 6.23 15.76
C LEU A 117 -12.22 5.47 14.92
N LEU A 118 -11.83 4.35 14.32
CA LEU A 118 -12.72 3.57 13.45
C LEU A 118 -13.89 2.96 14.22
N LYS A 119 -13.66 2.53 15.45
CA LYS A 119 -14.75 2.02 16.30
C LYS A 119 -15.80 3.10 16.60
N ALA A 120 -15.37 4.34 16.86
CA ALA A 120 -16.28 5.45 17.06
C ALA A 120 -17.05 5.78 15.77
N LEU A 121 -16.40 5.77 14.60
CA LEU A 121 -17.05 5.96 13.30
C LEU A 121 -18.10 4.89 12.99
N VAL A 122 -17.76 3.61 13.14
CA VAL A 122 -18.69 2.49 12.94
C VAL A 122 -19.90 2.60 13.87
N THR A 123 -19.67 3.03 15.12
CA THR A 123 -20.75 3.29 16.06
C THR A 123 -21.67 4.39 15.56
N ALA A 124 -21.11 5.51 15.09
CA ALA A 124 -21.88 6.62 14.55
C ALA A 124 -22.68 6.23 13.29
N TYR A 125 -22.07 5.44 12.38
CA TYR A 125 -22.75 4.89 11.19
C TYR A 125 -23.93 3.98 11.57
N GLY A 126 -23.73 3.11 12.56
CA GLY A 126 -24.77 2.23 13.06
C GLY A 126 -25.92 3.01 13.74
N ASP A 127 -25.59 4.03 14.53
CA ASP A 127 -26.60 4.88 15.19
C ASP A 127 -27.41 5.68 14.17
N TYR A 128 -26.73 6.26 13.16
CA TYR A 128 -27.40 6.93 12.07
C TYR A 128 -28.34 5.98 11.31
N SER A 129 -27.87 4.81 10.94
CA SER A 129 -28.66 3.81 10.20
C SER A 129 -29.93 3.38 10.93
N ARG A 130 -29.87 3.34 12.29
CA ARG A 130 -31.06 3.02 13.11
C ARG A 130 -32.07 4.16 13.22
N GLN A 131 -31.61 5.41 13.05
CA GLN A 131 -32.42 6.61 13.19
C GLN A 131 -32.92 7.16 11.85
N ALA A 132 -32.25 6.84 10.76
CA ALA A 132 -32.60 7.28 9.42
C ALA A 132 -33.96 6.75 8.98
N HIS A 133 -34.66 7.53 8.15
CA HIS A 133 -35.92 7.08 7.58
C HIS A 133 -35.71 5.92 6.61
N PRO A 134 -36.29 4.74 6.85
CA PRO A 134 -35.93 3.51 6.14
C PRO A 134 -36.25 3.51 4.62
N VAL A 135 -37.10 4.43 4.16
CA VAL A 135 -37.45 4.57 2.73
C VAL A 135 -36.76 5.78 2.12
N HIS A 136 -36.86 6.96 2.77
CA HIS A 136 -36.38 8.21 2.19
C HIS A 136 -34.86 8.28 2.12
N ASP A 137 -34.17 7.69 3.08
CA ASP A 137 -32.72 7.70 3.15
C ASP A 137 -32.08 6.30 3.06
N ALA A 138 -32.83 5.37 2.47
CA ALA A 138 -32.36 4.02 2.19
C ALA A 138 -30.99 3.98 1.48
N PRO A 139 -30.69 4.86 0.48
CA PRO A 139 -29.38 4.85 -0.16
C PRO A 139 -28.21 5.17 0.79
N THR A 140 -28.38 6.09 1.73
CA THR A 140 -27.32 6.36 2.74
C THR A 140 -27.16 5.18 3.70
N VAL A 141 -28.28 4.60 4.15
CA VAL A 141 -28.24 3.42 5.03
C VAL A 141 -27.55 2.23 4.35
N ALA A 142 -27.87 1.96 3.09
CA ALA A 142 -27.21 0.90 2.30
C ALA A 142 -25.71 1.14 2.19
N LEU A 143 -25.29 2.35 1.82
CA LEU A 143 -23.90 2.76 1.76
C LEU A 143 -23.16 2.51 3.09
N LEU A 144 -23.74 2.95 4.21
CA LEU A 144 -23.11 2.78 5.53
C LEU A 144 -23.02 1.31 5.94
N HIS A 145 -23.97 0.46 5.53
CA HIS A 145 -23.89 -0.99 5.73
C HIS A 145 -22.70 -1.60 4.97
N GLU A 146 -22.49 -1.21 3.71
CA GLU A 146 -21.35 -1.68 2.93
C GLU A 146 -20.03 -1.23 3.54
N ILE A 147 -19.90 0.03 3.97
CA ILE A 147 -18.72 0.52 4.68
C ILE A 147 -18.50 -0.27 5.97
N ASN A 148 -19.55 -0.52 6.76
CA ASN A 148 -19.43 -1.30 7.99
C ASN A 148 -18.98 -2.75 7.76
N GLN A 149 -19.33 -3.37 6.63
CA GLN A 149 -18.81 -4.70 6.26
C GLN A 149 -17.30 -4.65 6.02
N ILE A 150 -16.81 -3.64 5.30
CA ILE A 150 -15.37 -3.41 5.10
C ILE A 150 -14.69 -3.25 6.46
N LYS A 151 -15.18 -2.34 7.31
CA LYS A 151 -14.60 -2.10 8.64
C LYS A 151 -14.62 -3.33 9.55
N SER A 152 -15.59 -4.21 9.38
CA SER A 152 -15.65 -5.46 10.15
C SER A 152 -14.47 -6.38 9.85
N SER A 153 -14.04 -6.47 8.59
CA SER A 153 -12.85 -7.24 8.20
C SER A 153 -11.56 -6.62 8.76
N GLU A 154 -11.45 -5.29 8.74
CA GLU A 154 -10.33 -4.56 9.32
C GLU A 154 -10.23 -4.79 10.85
N PHE A 155 -11.36 -4.78 11.57
CA PHE A 155 -11.39 -5.10 13.00
C PHE A 155 -11.02 -6.53 13.31
N LEU A 156 -11.42 -7.50 12.48
CA LEU A 156 -11.02 -8.89 12.65
C LEU A 156 -9.52 -9.06 12.52
N TRP A 157 -8.93 -8.45 11.49
CA TRP A 157 -7.48 -8.42 11.33
C TRP A 157 -6.79 -7.74 12.51
N TYR A 158 -7.24 -6.54 12.91
CA TYR A 158 -6.64 -5.80 14.02
C TYR A 158 -6.68 -6.59 15.34
N ARG A 159 -7.78 -7.25 15.65
CA ARG A 159 -7.91 -8.10 16.84
C ARG A 159 -6.94 -9.27 16.80
N ASP A 160 -6.77 -9.89 15.63
CA ASP A 160 -5.79 -10.96 15.42
C ASP A 160 -4.36 -10.44 15.51
N PHE A 161 -4.07 -9.28 14.93
CA PHE A 161 -2.79 -8.59 15.07
C PHE A 161 -2.44 -8.36 16.54
N ARG A 162 -3.35 -7.80 17.32
CA ARG A 162 -3.18 -7.57 18.78
C ARG A 162 -2.90 -8.87 19.52
N ARG A 163 -3.53 -9.96 19.15
CA ARG A 163 -3.30 -11.28 19.77
C ARG A 163 -1.89 -11.82 19.46
N ARG A 164 -1.41 -11.63 18.24
CA ARG A 164 -0.07 -12.07 17.81
C ARG A 164 1.05 -11.14 18.31
N HIS A 165 0.77 -9.86 18.44
CA HIS A 165 1.71 -8.81 18.86
C HIS A 165 1.18 -8.09 20.10
N PRO A 166 1.15 -8.74 21.27
CA PRO A 166 0.62 -8.16 22.49
C PRO A 166 1.49 -6.98 22.94
N HIS A 167 0.85 -5.86 23.26
CA HIS A 167 1.49 -4.68 23.80
C HIS A 167 0.56 -3.94 24.75
N THR A 168 1.11 -3.03 25.55
CA THR A 168 0.34 -2.16 26.41
C THR A 168 0.26 -0.78 25.78
N THR A 169 -0.94 -0.33 25.46
CA THR A 169 -1.19 0.99 24.87
C THR A 169 -0.72 2.08 25.84
N ASN A 170 -0.06 3.10 25.33
CA ASN A 170 0.28 4.27 26.11
C ASN A 170 -0.98 4.96 26.62
N ARG A 171 -1.14 4.99 27.97
CA ARG A 171 -2.35 5.51 28.59
C ARG A 171 -2.61 6.99 28.28
N ALA A 172 -1.56 7.81 28.36
CA ALA A 172 -1.70 9.25 28.10
C ALA A 172 -2.14 9.54 26.67
N TYR A 173 -1.59 8.77 25.70
CA TYR A 173 -1.98 8.83 24.31
C TYR A 173 -3.45 8.39 24.13
N ARG A 174 -3.82 7.25 24.67
CA ARG A 174 -5.20 6.75 24.62
C ARG A 174 -6.19 7.77 25.16
N ASP A 175 -5.94 8.29 26.37
CA ASP A 175 -6.79 9.30 27.02
C ASP A 175 -6.88 10.59 26.16
N ALA A 176 -5.81 10.96 25.44
CA ALA A 176 -5.82 12.13 24.55
C ALA A 176 -6.71 11.89 23.32
N VAL A 177 -6.62 10.72 22.68
CA VAL A 177 -7.46 10.35 21.53
C VAL A 177 -8.93 10.25 21.94
N GLU A 178 -9.24 9.60 23.07
CA GLU A 178 -10.61 9.48 23.57
C GLU A 178 -11.23 10.86 23.88
N ARG A 179 -10.48 11.78 24.48
CA ARG A 179 -10.93 13.18 24.67
C ARG A 179 -11.19 13.88 23.34
N ALA A 180 -10.30 13.77 22.38
CA ALA A 180 -10.46 14.39 21.07
C ALA A 180 -11.70 13.85 20.31
N ILE A 181 -12.00 12.55 20.42
CA ILE A 181 -13.23 11.95 19.89
C ILE A 181 -14.46 12.53 20.61
N ALA A 182 -14.42 12.65 21.94
CA ALA A 182 -15.52 13.22 22.72
C ALA A 182 -15.77 14.71 22.38
N GLU A 183 -14.71 15.50 22.14
CA GLU A 183 -14.81 16.88 21.67
C GLU A 183 -15.44 17.00 20.28
N CYS A 184 -15.37 15.94 19.49
CA CYS A 184 -16.06 15.80 18.19
C CYS A 184 -17.46 15.16 18.33
N GLY A 185 -18.00 15.04 19.53
CA GLY A 185 -19.35 14.49 19.78
C GLY A 185 -19.51 13.03 19.39
N GLY A 186 -18.42 12.25 19.32
CA GLY A 186 -18.43 10.85 18.88
C GLY A 186 -18.92 10.65 17.44
N PHE A 187 -18.91 11.71 16.62
CA PHE A 187 -19.30 11.72 15.20
C PHE A 187 -20.79 11.49 14.91
N HIS A 188 -21.65 11.64 15.92
CA HIS A 188 -23.10 11.43 15.77
C HIS A 188 -23.84 12.63 15.14
N THR A 189 -23.23 13.80 15.15
CA THR A 189 -23.79 15.03 14.59
C THR A 189 -22.71 15.82 13.87
N ALA A 190 -23.10 16.53 12.81
CA ALA A 190 -22.18 17.43 12.11
C ALA A 190 -21.63 18.50 13.07
N LEU A 191 -20.33 18.75 12.96
CA LEU A 191 -19.67 19.76 13.77
C LEU A 191 -19.89 21.16 13.18
N PRO A 192 -20.23 22.16 14.00
CA PRO A 192 -20.33 23.53 13.53
C PRO A 192 -18.95 24.04 13.10
N LEU A 193 -18.92 24.75 11.97
CA LEU A 193 -17.72 25.47 11.54
C LEU A 193 -17.51 26.67 12.46
N ALA A 194 -16.28 26.88 12.93
CA ALA A 194 -15.88 28.07 13.64
C ALA A 194 -15.38 29.16 12.67
N ALA A 195 -15.40 30.41 13.11
CA ALA A 195 -14.79 31.50 12.35
C ALA A 195 -13.29 31.23 12.18
N GLY A 196 -12.84 31.10 10.94
CA GLY A 196 -11.45 30.75 10.61
C GLY A 196 -11.21 29.26 10.29
N ASP A 197 -12.21 28.39 10.41
CA ASP A 197 -12.15 27.04 9.82
C ASP A 197 -12.08 27.21 8.29
N THR A 198 -10.89 27.12 7.76
CA THR A 198 -10.64 27.12 6.30
C THR A 198 -10.89 25.71 5.77
N GLY A 199 -11.29 25.65 4.51
CA GLY A 199 -11.55 24.35 3.86
C GLY A 199 -10.47 23.34 4.16
N ALA A 200 -10.90 22.15 4.44
CA ALA A 200 -10.06 21.07 4.89
C ALA A 200 -8.73 21.06 4.15
N ALA A 201 -7.70 21.61 4.77
CA ALA A 201 -6.41 21.03 4.55
C ALA A 201 -6.60 19.54 4.89
N PRO A 202 -6.44 18.61 3.96
CA PRO A 202 -6.42 17.20 4.28
C PRO A 202 -5.44 17.06 5.42
N ALA A 203 -5.78 16.33 6.49
CA ALA A 203 -5.00 16.17 7.71
C ALA A 203 -3.55 16.59 7.47
N GLY A 204 -3.25 17.85 7.79
CA GLY A 204 -2.16 18.57 7.15
C GLY A 204 -0.84 17.87 7.32
N ALA A 205 0.13 18.11 6.49
CA ALA A 205 1.48 17.62 6.72
C ALA A 205 1.88 18.10 8.12
N ASN A 206 1.69 17.25 9.13
CA ASN A 206 2.12 17.58 10.47
C ASN A 206 3.64 17.48 10.47
N THR A 207 4.31 18.62 10.42
CA THR A 207 5.78 18.71 10.38
C THR A 207 6.44 18.06 11.60
N ASN A 208 5.69 17.80 12.66
CA ASN A 208 6.17 17.07 13.84
C ASN A 208 6.13 15.55 13.68
N PHE A 209 5.39 15.04 12.70
CA PHE A 209 5.38 13.62 12.39
C PHE A 209 6.51 13.28 11.44
N LYS A 210 7.26 12.22 11.79
CA LYS A 210 8.33 11.67 10.96
C LYS A 210 8.04 10.21 10.73
N TYR A 211 7.90 9.81 9.48
CA TYR A 211 7.70 8.41 9.13
C TYR A 211 9.02 7.63 9.05
N ALA A 212 8.96 6.31 9.10
CA ALA A 212 10.14 5.45 9.01
C ALA A 212 10.88 5.69 7.68
N ARG A 213 12.19 6.00 7.75
CA ARG A 213 13.04 6.19 6.57
C ARG A 213 13.11 4.93 5.72
N PHE A 214 13.18 3.78 6.37
CA PHE A 214 13.16 2.48 5.74
C PHE A 214 11.98 1.68 6.24
N SER A 215 11.41 0.89 5.35
CA SER A 215 10.36 -0.03 5.73
C SER A 215 10.87 -1.11 6.66
N ALA A 216 10.17 -1.31 7.76
CA ALA A 216 10.42 -2.43 8.64
C ALA A 216 10.16 -3.75 7.91
N ARG A 217 10.98 -4.77 8.21
CA ARG A 217 10.89 -6.13 7.65
C ARG A 217 11.20 -7.15 8.73
N ASP A 218 10.45 -8.24 8.78
CA ASP A 218 10.73 -9.41 9.60
C ASP A 218 11.54 -10.49 8.86
N VAL A 219 11.75 -10.28 7.56
CA VAL A 219 12.53 -11.18 6.70
C VAL A 219 13.89 -10.57 6.43
N PRO A 220 14.99 -11.34 6.55
CA PRO A 220 16.33 -10.83 6.32
C PRO A 220 16.50 -10.33 4.88
N ILE A 221 17.20 -9.20 4.72
CA ILE A 221 17.60 -8.68 3.41
C ILE A 221 18.83 -9.45 2.93
N ARG A 222 18.79 -9.91 1.69
CA ARG A 222 19.90 -10.66 1.12
C ARG A 222 21.01 -9.77 0.59
N ASN A 223 22.20 -10.37 0.57
CA ASN A 223 23.46 -9.76 0.17
C ASN A 223 23.61 -9.55 -1.35
N LYS A 224 24.84 -9.19 -1.77
CA LYS A 224 25.25 -8.81 -3.12
C LYS A 224 24.77 -9.76 -4.22
N HIS A 225 24.79 -11.07 -3.95
CA HIS A 225 24.33 -12.12 -4.85
C HIS A 225 23.37 -13.07 -4.17
N ASP A 226 22.34 -13.48 -4.88
CA ASP A 226 21.42 -14.54 -4.48
C ASP A 226 21.12 -15.45 -5.68
N PHE A 227 20.30 -16.47 -5.46
CA PHE A 227 19.94 -17.41 -6.54
C PHE A 227 19.20 -16.73 -7.69
N GLY A 228 18.54 -15.60 -7.46
CA GLY A 228 17.89 -14.81 -8.48
C GLY A 228 18.86 -14.23 -9.51
N ASP A 229 20.13 -14.01 -9.16
CA ASP A 229 21.16 -13.64 -10.13
C ASP A 229 21.47 -14.78 -11.11
N TYR A 230 21.44 -16.05 -10.66
CA TYR A 230 21.52 -17.21 -11.57
C TYR A 230 20.29 -17.29 -12.47
N LEU A 231 19.10 -17.06 -11.92
CA LEU A 231 17.87 -17.03 -12.73
C LEU A 231 17.94 -15.99 -13.83
N ARG A 232 18.50 -14.79 -13.55
CA ARG A 232 18.69 -13.74 -14.56
C ARG A 232 19.66 -14.15 -15.66
N VAL A 233 20.79 -14.75 -15.29
CA VAL A 233 21.78 -15.21 -16.25
C VAL A 233 21.20 -16.31 -17.16
N ASP A 234 20.42 -17.22 -16.60
CA ASP A 234 19.85 -18.36 -17.34
C ASP A 234 18.49 -18.06 -17.99
N PHE A 235 17.96 -16.85 -17.80
CA PHE A 235 16.62 -16.46 -18.25
C PHE A 235 16.38 -16.71 -19.75
N ALA A 236 17.36 -16.38 -20.59
CA ALA A 236 17.23 -16.53 -22.03
C ALA A 236 17.40 -17.99 -22.52
N THR A 237 18.07 -18.84 -21.76
CA THR A 237 18.51 -20.18 -22.21
C THR A 237 17.83 -21.34 -21.47
N SER A 238 17.24 -21.09 -20.29
CA SER A 238 16.55 -22.09 -19.47
C SER A 238 15.09 -21.72 -19.26
N VAL A 239 14.19 -22.59 -19.71
CA VAL A 239 12.73 -22.44 -19.54
C VAL A 239 12.38 -22.47 -18.05
N GLU A 240 13.03 -23.36 -17.29
CA GLU A 240 12.84 -23.50 -15.86
C GLU A 240 13.29 -22.23 -15.10
N ALA A 241 14.47 -21.73 -15.41
CA ALA A 241 14.99 -20.51 -14.82
C ALA A 241 14.08 -19.32 -15.12
N ARG A 242 13.60 -19.19 -16.36
CA ARG A 242 12.68 -18.14 -16.79
C ARG A 242 11.36 -18.19 -16.01
N ARG A 243 10.77 -19.35 -15.81
CA ARG A 243 9.53 -19.52 -15.08
C ARG A 243 9.70 -19.28 -13.58
N LEU A 244 10.76 -19.83 -13.00
CA LEU A 244 11.07 -19.61 -11.58
C LEU A 244 11.40 -18.14 -11.28
N PHE A 245 12.05 -17.46 -12.26
CA PHE A 245 12.35 -16.03 -12.14
C PHE A 245 11.13 -15.17 -11.89
N TRP A 246 9.99 -15.45 -12.53
CA TRP A 246 8.79 -14.64 -12.33
C TRP A 246 8.23 -14.76 -10.91
N GLY A 247 8.17 -15.97 -10.33
CA GLY A 247 7.77 -16.12 -8.94
C GLY A 247 8.69 -15.34 -7.98
N TRP A 248 9.99 -15.39 -8.23
CA TRP A 248 10.98 -14.65 -7.46
C TRP A 248 10.94 -13.14 -7.74
N GLY A 249 10.73 -12.73 -8.98
CA GLY A 249 10.68 -11.33 -9.41
C GLY A 249 9.55 -10.57 -8.74
N TYR A 250 8.37 -11.18 -8.65
CA TYR A 250 7.23 -10.58 -7.96
C TYR A 250 7.44 -10.33 -6.48
N LEU A 251 8.29 -11.09 -5.80
CA LEU A 251 8.69 -10.75 -4.43
C LEU A 251 9.30 -9.35 -4.33
N MET A 252 10.00 -8.90 -5.37
CA MET A 252 10.62 -7.57 -5.40
C MET A 252 9.58 -6.45 -5.44
N GLU A 253 8.43 -6.68 -6.07
CA GLU A 253 7.34 -5.71 -6.17
C GLU A 253 6.75 -5.35 -4.80
N LYS A 254 6.93 -6.19 -3.79
CA LYS A 254 6.54 -5.89 -2.41
C LYS A 254 7.24 -4.66 -1.77
N ASN A 255 8.30 -4.16 -2.40
CA ASN A 255 8.96 -2.94 -1.95
C ASN A 255 8.20 -1.68 -2.38
N LEU A 256 7.52 -1.74 -3.52
CA LEU A 256 6.87 -0.59 -4.12
C LEU A 256 5.69 -0.06 -3.28
N PRO A 257 4.80 -0.90 -2.72
CA PRO A 257 3.74 -0.43 -1.83
C PRO A 257 4.24 0.43 -0.66
N ASP A 258 5.39 0.08 -0.10
CA ASP A 258 5.97 0.86 0.99
C ASP A 258 6.39 2.27 0.58
N ASP A 259 6.85 2.46 -0.65
CA ASP A 259 7.15 3.79 -1.18
C ASP A 259 5.87 4.54 -1.56
N GLN A 260 4.87 3.84 -2.08
CA GLN A 260 3.56 4.40 -2.40
C GLN A 260 2.80 4.88 -1.15
N LEU A 261 2.99 4.25 0.01
CA LEU A 261 2.49 4.77 1.28
C LEU A 261 2.96 6.21 1.53
N LEU A 262 4.23 6.51 1.21
CA LEU A 262 4.77 7.87 1.35
C LEU A 262 4.21 8.81 0.29
N TRP A 263 4.00 8.34 -0.94
CA TRP A 263 3.39 9.17 -1.99
C TRP A 263 2.00 9.62 -1.58
N ILE A 264 1.21 8.70 -1.04
CA ILE A 264 -0.13 9.00 -0.54
C ILE A 264 -0.05 9.95 0.64
N TYR A 265 0.84 9.70 1.61
CA TYR A 265 0.98 10.54 2.80
C TYR A 265 1.37 11.98 2.45
N ASP A 266 2.36 12.18 1.60
CA ASP A 266 2.89 13.49 1.21
C ASP A 266 2.12 14.14 0.06
N GLY A 267 1.36 13.37 -0.70
CA GLY A 267 0.52 13.83 -1.81
C GLY A 267 -0.75 14.58 -1.37
N HIS A 268 -0.87 15.02 -0.11
CA HIS A 268 -2.06 15.66 0.46
C HIS A 268 -2.58 16.88 -0.31
N TYR A 269 -1.76 17.50 -1.14
CA TYR A 269 -2.11 18.62 -2.02
C TYR A 269 -2.75 18.20 -3.35
N LEU A 270 -2.81 16.89 -3.62
CA LEU A 270 -3.39 16.32 -4.83
C LEU A 270 -4.88 16.03 -4.63
N PRO A 271 -5.68 15.97 -5.72
CA PRO A 271 -7.10 15.66 -5.61
C PRO A 271 -7.33 14.23 -5.13
N TRP A 272 -8.53 13.97 -4.58
CA TRP A 272 -8.84 12.65 -4.02
C TRP A 272 -8.76 11.52 -5.06
N GLU A 273 -9.09 11.79 -6.29
CA GLU A 273 -9.04 10.85 -7.40
C GLU A 273 -7.62 10.28 -7.60
N TRP A 274 -6.60 11.12 -7.38
CA TRP A 274 -5.21 10.65 -7.38
C TRP A 274 -4.94 9.68 -6.22
N HIS A 275 -5.40 10.00 -5.01
CA HIS A 275 -5.24 9.12 -3.86
C HIS A 275 -5.93 7.77 -4.08
N HIS A 276 -7.12 7.78 -4.70
CA HIS A 276 -7.86 6.57 -5.01
C HIS A 276 -7.08 5.69 -6.00
N ASP A 277 -6.60 6.25 -7.12
CA ASP A 277 -5.85 5.52 -8.13
C ASP A 277 -4.54 4.93 -7.55
N ILE A 278 -3.77 5.72 -6.80
CA ILE A 278 -2.52 5.24 -6.19
C ILE A 278 -2.77 4.22 -5.07
N SER A 279 -3.88 4.32 -4.34
CA SER A 279 -4.24 3.28 -3.37
C SER A 279 -4.57 1.95 -4.03
N ARG A 280 -5.19 1.98 -5.22
CA ARG A 280 -5.42 0.77 -6.04
C ARG A 280 -4.09 0.20 -6.52
N HIS A 281 -3.22 1.01 -7.11
CA HIS A 281 -1.88 0.62 -7.54
C HIS A 281 -1.09 -0.02 -6.38
N LEU A 282 -1.05 0.64 -5.21
CA LEU A 282 -0.41 0.12 -4.01
C LEU A 282 -0.89 -1.28 -3.62
N TRP A 283 -2.19 -1.50 -3.64
CA TRP A 283 -2.75 -2.81 -3.30
C TRP A 283 -2.45 -3.87 -4.37
N ASP A 284 -2.46 -3.51 -5.64
CA ASP A 284 -2.12 -4.40 -6.74
C ASP A 284 -0.67 -4.89 -6.62
N GLU A 285 0.31 -4.00 -6.41
CA GLU A 285 1.70 -4.36 -6.17
C GLU A 285 1.90 -5.27 -4.94
N SER A 286 1.11 -5.01 -3.89
CA SER A 286 1.12 -5.89 -2.72
C SER A 286 0.63 -7.30 -3.06
N ARG A 287 -0.42 -7.43 -3.91
CA ARG A 287 -0.95 -8.71 -4.38
C ARG A 287 0.03 -9.44 -5.30
N HIS A 288 0.73 -8.69 -6.18
CA HIS A 288 1.77 -9.26 -7.03
C HIS A 288 2.86 -9.92 -6.17
N GLY A 289 3.36 -9.21 -5.16
CA GLY A 289 4.33 -9.76 -4.22
C GLY A 289 3.82 -11.00 -3.47
N ASP A 290 2.57 -10.99 -3.01
CA ASP A 290 1.96 -12.16 -2.35
C ASP A 290 1.76 -13.33 -3.31
N SER A 291 1.44 -13.07 -4.58
CA SER A 291 1.31 -14.09 -5.63
C SER A 291 2.66 -14.75 -5.92
N GLY A 292 3.74 -13.97 -6.07
CA GLY A 292 5.10 -14.48 -6.23
C GLY A 292 5.52 -15.36 -5.05
N TYR A 293 5.26 -14.91 -3.82
CA TYR A 293 5.51 -15.71 -2.62
C TYR A 293 4.76 -17.03 -2.63
N SER A 294 3.46 -17.01 -2.95
CA SER A 294 2.64 -18.22 -3.01
C SER A 294 3.19 -19.23 -4.01
N ARG A 295 3.57 -18.76 -5.21
CA ARG A 295 4.13 -19.64 -6.26
C ARG A 295 5.46 -20.26 -5.84
N LEU A 296 6.35 -19.51 -5.21
CA LEU A 296 7.61 -20.05 -4.71
C LEU A 296 7.37 -21.14 -3.65
N ARG A 297 6.42 -20.93 -2.74
CA ARG A 297 6.03 -21.93 -1.74
C ARG A 297 5.50 -23.21 -2.37
N ASP A 298 4.70 -23.11 -3.42
CA ASP A 298 4.20 -24.28 -4.16
C ASP A 298 5.35 -25.12 -4.75
N PHE A 299 6.48 -24.47 -5.07
CA PHE A 299 7.71 -25.13 -5.49
C PHE A 299 8.61 -25.56 -4.32
N GLY A 300 8.16 -25.40 -3.07
CA GLY A 300 8.91 -25.77 -1.88
C GLY A 300 10.04 -24.80 -1.53
N ILE A 301 9.94 -23.55 -1.96
CA ILE A 301 10.88 -22.46 -1.66
C ILE A 301 10.21 -21.53 -0.67
N ASP A 302 10.79 -21.36 0.51
CA ASP A 302 10.22 -20.48 1.55
C ASP A 302 11.01 -19.17 1.67
N PHE A 303 10.43 -18.19 2.37
CA PHE A 303 11.03 -16.89 2.63
C PHE A 303 12.36 -16.97 3.37
N ASP A 304 12.45 -17.87 4.35
CA ASP A 304 13.69 -18.07 5.11
C ASP A 304 14.85 -18.49 4.20
N ASP A 305 14.53 -19.18 3.09
CA ASP A 305 15.52 -19.57 2.10
C ASP A 305 15.89 -18.44 1.14
N VAL A 306 14.89 -17.64 0.71
CA VAL A 306 15.04 -16.66 -0.37
C VAL A 306 15.53 -15.32 0.15
N GLY A 307 15.12 -14.92 1.36
CA GLY A 307 15.29 -13.58 1.87
C GLY A 307 14.49 -12.54 1.06
N PHE A 308 14.52 -11.29 1.51
CA PHE A 308 13.83 -10.21 0.83
C PHE A 308 14.74 -9.55 -0.22
N PRO A 309 14.41 -9.60 -1.50
CA PRO A 309 15.15 -8.84 -2.52
C PRO A 309 14.86 -7.36 -2.32
N GLY A 310 15.87 -6.56 -1.93
CA GLY A 310 15.68 -5.14 -1.67
C GLY A 310 16.00 -4.29 -2.88
N TYR A 311 15.14 -3.31 -3.20
CA TYR A 311 15.56 -2.17 -4.00
C TYR A 311 16.60 -1.36 -3.23
N ASP A 312 17.63 -0.90 -3.94
CA ASP A 312 18.71 -0.06 -3.40
C ASP A 312 19.40 -0.63 -2.15
N GLN A 313 19.85 -1.88 -2.30
CA GLN A 313 20.56 -2.60 -1.23
C GLN A 313 21.80 -1.84 -0.73
N ALA A 314 22.51 -1.11 -1.60
CA ALA A 314 23.74 -0.41 -1.22
C ALA A 314 23.47 0.71 -0.20
N GLU A 315 22.37 1.44 -0.35
CA GLU A 315 22.01 2.48 0.61
C GLU A 315 21.49 1.88 1.91
N ARG A 316 20.68 0.83 1.85
CA ARG A 316 20.21 0.09 3.01
C ARG A 316 21.35 -0.54 3.80
N ILE A 317 22.34 -1.12 3.11
CA ILE A 317 23.55 -1.67 3.73
C ILE A 317 24.30 -0.57 4.49
N LYS A 318 24.53 0.60 3.89
CA LYS A 318 25.19 1.73 4.58
C LYS A 318 24.47 2.15 5.85
N VAL A 319 23.14 2.15 5.83
CA VAL A 319 22.33 2.49 7.02
C VAL A 319 22.46 1.40 8.09
N LEU A 320 22.43 0.14 7.69
CA LEU A 320 22.64 -0.99 8.61
C LEU A 320 24.06 -1.01 9.20
N GLU A 321 25.08 -0.68 8.40
CA GLU A 321 26.44 -0.52 8.87
C GLU A 321 26.56 0.62 9.88
N ALA A 322 25.89 1.76 9.62
CA ALA A 322 25.86 2.87 10.56
C ALA A 322 25.13 2.48 11.86
N ALA A 323 23.99 1.80 11.78
CA ALA A 323 23.23 1.30 12.91
C ALA A 323 24.04 0.25 13.71
N ALA A 324 24.68 -0.69 13.00
CA ALA A 324 25.55 -1.70 13.64
C ALA A 324 26.68 -1.06 14.45
N LYS A 325 27.32 -0.03 13.88
CA LYS A 325 28.37 0.73 14.56
C LYS A 325 27.83 1.51 15.77
N GLU A 326 26.70 2.16 15.64
CA GLU A 326 26.05 2.94 16.69
C GLU A 326 25.65 2.02 17.86
N HIS A 327 25.03 0.89 17.58
CA HIS A 327 24.55 -0.05 18.58
C HIS A 327 25.61 -1.07 19.05
N LYS A 328 26.82 -1.03 18.50
CA LYS A 328 27.94 -1.94 18.81
C LYS A 328 27.59 -3.42 18.63
N ILE A 329 26.91 -3.72 17.53
CA ILE A 329 26.53 -5.07 17.13
C ILE A 329 27.17 -5.41 15.79
N THR A 330 27.13 -6.69 15.40
CA THR A 330 27.58 -7.12 14.08
C THR A 330 26.58 -6.70 13.00
N LEU A 331 27.05 -6.61 11.76
CA LEU A 331 26.17 -6.35 10.63
C LEU A 331 25.10 -7.44 10.46
N ASP A 332 25.46 -8.71 10.73
CA ASP A 332 24.51 -9.84 10.71
C ASP A 332 23.41 -9.71 11.77
N GLU A 333 23.74 -9.19 12.95
CA GLU A 333 22.73 -8.91 13.98
C GLU A 333 21.82 -7.74 13.56
N ALA A 334 22.40 -6.69 12.97
CA ALA A 334 21.61 -5.59 12.44
C ALA A 334 20.67 -6.05 11.32
N PHE A 335 21.09 -6.97 10.46
CA PHE A 335 20.25 -7.58 9.43
C PHE A 335 19.11 -8.42 10.01
N ARG A 336 19.39 -9.27 11.00
CA ARG A 336 18.38 -10.09 11.67
C ARG A 336 17.32 -9.27 12.38
N ASP A 337 17.75 -8.18 13.02
CA ASP A 337 16.87 -7.27 13.76
C ASP A 337 16.59 -5.98 12.99
N TYR A 338 16.49 -6.08 11.67
CA TYR A 338 16.32 -4.93 10.76
C TYR A 338 15.23 -3.95 11.22
N ALA A 339 14.06 -4.46 11.58
CA ALA A 339 12.96 -3.64 12.08
C ALA A 339 13.35 -2.91 13.38
N LYS A 340 14.09 -3.55 14.26
CA LYS A 340 14.53 -2.97 15.54
C LYS A 340 15.51 -1.82 15.36
N TYR A 341 16.50 -1.95 14.46
CA TYR A 341 17.58 -0.97 14.31
C TYR A 341 17.27 0.13 13.30
N LEU A 342 16.48 -0.14 12.29
CA LEU A 342 16.07 0.89 11.32
C LEU A 342 14.78 1.63 11.71
N HIS A 343 13.98 1.02 12.55
CA HIS A 343 12.70 1.60 12.98
C HIS A 343 12.82 2.98 13.65
N PRO A 344 13.85 3.26 14.48
CA PRO A 344 14.06 4.59 15.04
C PRO A 344 14.48 5.64 14.00
N LEU A 345 14.97 5.20 12.82
CA LEU A 345 15.44 6.13 11.79
C LEU A 345 14.23 6.72 11.05
N ARG A 346 13.88 7.92 11.42
CA ARG A 346 12.76 8.65 10.84
C ARG A 346 13.24 9.66 9.79
N MET A 347 12.45 9.86 8.74
CA MET A 347 12.72 10.90 7.76
C MET A 347 12.50 12.27 8.40
N GLU A 348 13.47 13.15 8.24
CA GLU A 348 13.36 14.54 8.72
C GLU A 348 12.61 15.42 7.74
N THR A 349 12.65 15.04 6.46
CA THR A 349 12.00 15.77 5.37
C THR A 349 11.04 14.87 4.62
N HIS A 350 9.94 15.45 4.16
CA HIS A 350 8.97 14.80 3.31
C HIS A 350 9.49 14.63 1.87
N ILE A 351 8.85 13.74 1.12
CA ILE A 351 9.10 13.59 -0.32
C ILE A 351 8.76 14.92 -1.00
N SER A 352 9.71 15.47 -1.73
CA SER A 352 9.49 16.68 -2.52
C SER A 352 8.54 16.42 -3.69
N ARG A 353 7.90 17.45 -4.21
CA ARG A 353 7.02 17.36 -5.38
C ARG A 353 7.77 16.86 -6.62
N THR A 354 9.05 17.19 -6.75
CA THR A 354 9.92 16.68 -7.80
C THR A 354 10.17 15.18 -7.65
N GLN A 355 10.47 14.72 -6.44
CA GLN A 355 10.63 13.27 -6.18
C GLN A 355 9.31 12.52 -6.44
N MET A 356 8.16 13.06 -6.05
CA MET A 356 6.86 12.48 -6.35
C MET A 356 6.64 12.30 -7.86
N TYR A 357 6.93 13.35 -8.65
CA TYR A 357 6.85 13.28 -10.09
C TYR A 357 7.79 12.20 -10.66
N GLU A 358 9.06 12.19 -10.23
CA GLU A 358 10.05 11.22 -10.73
C GLU A 358 9.68 9.78 -10.35
N HIS A 359 9.16 9.54 -9.15
CA HIS A 359 8.72 8.21 -8.74
C HIS A 359 7.57 7.71 -9.61
N VAL A 360 6.49 8.50 -9.78
CA VAL A 360 5.35 8.11 -10.62
C VAL A 360 5.79 7.95 -12.09
N PHE A 361 6.71 8.78 -12.57
CA PHE A 361 7.28 8.66 -13.91
C PHE A 361 8.07 7.36 -14.08
N MET A 362 8.96 7.05 -13.14
CA MET A 362 9.84 5.87 -13.24
C MET A 362 9.06 4.57 -13.07
N ILE A 363 8.19 4.50 -12.09
CA ILE A 363 7.45 3.28 -11.78
C ILE A 363 6.29 3.12 -12.78
N GLY A 364 5.30 4.00 -12.73
CA GLY A 364 4.05 3.84 -13.45
C GLY A 364 4.17 4.00 -14.98
N LEU A 365 5.28 4.54 -15.50
CA LEU A 365 5.43 4.70 -16.94
C LEU A 365 6.66 4.00 -17.51
N VAL A 366 7.82 4.11 -16.86
CA VAL A 366 9.06 3.52 -17.42
C VAL A 366 9.12 2.02 -17.14
N ALA A 367 8.94 1.61 -15.88
CA ALA A 367 9.02 0.21 -15.49
C ALA A 367 7.85 -0.59 -16.05
N GLU A 368 6.61 -0.17 -15.80
CA GLU A 368 5.40 -0.91 -16.20
C GLU A 368 5.33 -1.13 -17.71
N THR A 369 5.51 -0.06 -18.51
CA THR A 369 5.48 -0.22 -19.98
C THR A 369 6.64 -1.03 -20.53
N GLY A 370 7.77 -1.09 -19.83
CA GLY A 370 8.94 -1.87 -20.22
C GLY A 370 8.72 -3.37 -20.15
N HIS A 371 7.82 -3.83 -19.29
CA HIS A 371 7.64 -5.25 -19.00
C HIS A 371 6.50 -5.94 -19.77
N PHE A 372 5.58 -5.20 -20.41
CA PHE A 372 4.41 -5.81 -21.08
C PHE A 372 4.74 -6.94 -22.07
N ILE A 373 5.72 -6.75 -22.96
CA ILE A 373 6.07 -7.79 -23.96
C ILE A 373 6.59 -9.03 -23.23
N VAL A 374 7.45 -8.84 -22.25
CA VAL A 374 8.08 -9.95 -21.52
C VAL A 374 7.05 -10.70 -20.66
N LYS A 375 6.10 -9.97 -20.06
CA LYS A 375 4.97 -10.55 -19.30
C LYS A 375 4.02 -11.35 -20.22
N GLN A 376 3.72 -10.85 -21.42
CA GLN A 376 2.92 -11.59 -22.41
C GLN A 376 3.60 -12.87 -22.88
N GLU A 377 4.91 -12.82 -23.09
CA GLU A 377 5.72 -13.98 -23.44
C GLU A 377 5.72 -15.00 -22.28
N ALA A 378 5.86 -14.54 -21.03
CA ALA A 378 5.80 -15.39 -19.86
C ALA A 378 4.43 -16.07 -19.70
N TYR A 379 3.34 -15.36 -19.95
CA TYR A 379 2.00 -15.93 -19.98
C TYR A 379 1.89 -17.08 -20.99
N GLY A 380 2.42 -16.91 -22.20
CA GLY A 380 2.50 -17.96 -23.23
C GLY A 380 3.31 -19.17 -22.76
N ASP A 381 4.51 -18.93 -22.20
CA ASP A 381 5.40 -19.98 -21.69
C ASP A 381 4.74 -20.81 -20.59
N PHE A 382 4.04 -20.17 -19.66
CA PHE A 382 3.34 -20.86 -18.58
C PHE A 382 2.20 -21.73 -19.11
N ARG A 383 1.42 -21.21 -20.06
CA ARG A 383 0.32 -21.98 -20.69
C ARG A 383 0.83 -23.22 -21.45
N GLU A 384 1.85 -23.05 -22.26
CA GLU A 384 2.49 -24.16 -22.98
C GLU A 384 3.04 -25.23 -22.04
N GLY A 385 3.62 -24.78 -20.92
CA GLY A 385 4.11 -25.66 -19.84
C GLY A 385 3.04 -26.22 -18.94
N LYS A 386 1.75 -25.96 -19.20
CA LYS A 386 0.62 -26.40 -18.36
C LYS A 386 0.65 -25.86 -16.91
N ASP A 387 1.42 -24.81 -16.66
CA ASP A 387 1.41 -24.07 -15.41
C ASP A 387 0.32 -23.00 -15.45
N LEU A 388 -0.93 -23.45 -15.36
CA LEU A 388 -2.09 -22.56 -15.53
C LEU A 388 -2.19 -21.52 -14.43
N GLU A 389 -1.74 -21.84 -13.24
CA GLU A 389 -1.79 -20.93 -12.08
C GLU A 389 -0.81 -19.77 -12.25
N SER A 390 0.44 -20.04 -12.67
CA SER A 390 1.38 -18.97 -13.04
C SER A 390 0.91 -18.19 -14.27
N ALA A 391 0.25 -18.83 -15.23
CA ALA A 391 -0.34 -18.14 -16.36
C ALA A 391 -1.45 -17.17 -15.92
N GLU A 392 -2.32 -17.60 -15.00
CA GLU A 392 -3.38 -16.75 -14.45
C GLU A 392 -2.79 -15.55 -13.66
N MET A 393 -1.76 -15.80 -12.85
CA MET A 393 -1.01 -14.74 -12.16
C MET A 393 -0.51 -13.68 -13.15
N MET A 394 0.15 -14.10 -14.25
CA MET A 394 0.63 -13.18 -15.29
C MET A 394 -0.50 -12.42 -15.98
N LEU A 395 -1.65 -13.06 -16.20
CA LEU A 395 -2.79 -12.41 -16.85
C LEU A 395 -3.36 -11.28 -15.99
N PHE A 396 -3.55 -11.53 -14.70
CA PHE A 396 -4.06 -10.52 -13.77
C PHE A 396 -3.07 -9.38 -13.59
N ASP A 397 -1.80 -9.67 -13.52
CA ASP A 397 -0.75 -8.66 -13.49
C ASP A 397 -0.78 -7.76 -14.73
N ILE A 398 -0.84 -8.32 -15.95
CA ILE A 398 -0.98 -7.51 -17.18
C ILE A 398 -2.21 -6.59 -17.15
N ILE A 399 -3.32 -7.04 -16.55
CA ILE A 399 -4.53 -6.24 -16.39
C ILE A 399 -4.27 -5.08 -15.42
N ASP A 400 -3.65 -5.34 -14.28
CA ASP A 400 -3.35 -4.34 -13.27
C ASP A 400 -2.34 -3.30 -13.81
N GLU A 401 -1.27 -3.74 -14.46
CA GLU A 401 -0.26 -2.88 -15.07
C GLU A 401 -0.83 -1.94 -16.16
N THR A 402 -1.84 -2.42 -16.88
CA THR A 402 -2.54 -1.56 -17.84
C THR A 402 -3.21 -0.38 -17.13
N ALA A 403 -3.79 -0.59 -15.95
CA ALA A 403 -4.35 0.47 -15.13
C ALA A 403 -3.26 1.39 -14.55
N HIS A 404 -2.12 0.84 -14.09
CA HIS A 404 -1.01 1.62 -13.54
C HIS A 404 -0.42 2.58 -14.57
N VAL A 405 -0.21 2.12 -15.80
CA VAL A 405 0.23 3.00 -16.91
C VAL A 405 -0.80 4.11 -17.18
N GLN A 406 -2.09 3.77 -17.14
CA GLN A 406 -3.15 4.78 -17.31
C GLN A 406 -3.13 5.80 -16.17
N TYR A 407 -2.92 5.38 -14.93
CA TYR A 407 -2.79 6.29 -13.79
C TYR A 407 -1.60 7.23 -13.97
N ALA A 408 -0.43 6.73 -14.40
CA ALA A 408 0.72 7.58 -14.68
C ALA A 408 0.40 8.62 -15.75
N HIS A 409 -0.24 8.22 -16.86
CA HIS A 409 -0.66 9.16 -17.92
C HIS A 409 -1.63 10.23 -17.42
N ASN A 410 -2.56 9.88 -16.56
CA ASN A 410 -3.55 10.81 -16.00
C ASN A 410 -2.89 11.85 -15.09
N TRP A 411 -1.90 11.45 -14.29
CA TRP A 411 -1.40 12.26 -13.19
C TRP A 411 -0.07 12.96 -13.45
N LEU A 412 0.78 12.47 -14.34
CA LEU A 412 2.09 13.08 -14.63
C LEU A 412 1.99 14.56 -15.04
N PRO A 413 1.01 15.00 -15.86
CA PRO A 413 0.90 16.43 -16.18
C PRO A 413 0.60 17.32 -14.97
N LEU A 414 -0.24 16.84 -14.04
CA LEU A 414 -0.56 17.56 -12.80
C LEU A 414 0.64 17.56 -11.84
N LEU A 415 1.31 16.44 -11.70
CA LEU A 415 2.50 16.32 -10.85
C LEU A 415 3.64 17.20 -11.37
N ALA A 416 3.88 17.23 -12.68
CA ALA A 416 4.86 18.14 -13.31
C ALA A 416 4.55 19.61 -12.99
N LYS A 417 3.28 20.02 -13.12
CA LYS A 417 2.84 21.36 -12.75
C LYS A 417 3.13 21.70 -11.29
N HIS A 418 2.83 20.79 -10.36
CA HIS A 418 3.11 20.98 -8.94
C HIS A 418 4.61 21.00 -8.61
N ALA A 419 5.41 20.29 -9.38
CA ALA A 419 6.87 20.22 -9.25
C ALA A 419 7.58 21.41 -9.93
N GLY A 420 6.87 22.19 -10.75
CA GLY A 420 7.49 23.25 -11.56
C GLY A 420 8.36 22.70 -12.70
N ILE A 421 8.05 21.51 -13.22
CA ILE A 421 8.78 20.80 -14.27
C ILE A 421 8.01 20.95 -15.60
N ASP A 422 8.74 21.12 -16.70
CA ASP A 422 8.13 20.97 -18.03
C ASP A 422 7.83 19.47 -18.29
N GLY A 423 6.57 19.12 -18.19
CA GLY A 423 6.07 17.76 -18.42
C GLY A 423 5.60 17.51 -19.85
N SER A 424 5.81 18.42 -20.81
CA SER A 424 5.25 18.30 -22.16
C SER A 424 5.80 17.08 -22.95
N ASN A 425 7.04 16.69 -22.71
CA ASN A 425 7.76 15.63 -23.42
C ASN A 425 7.96 14.33 -22.60
N TYR A 426 7.13 14.13 -21.56
CA TYR A 426 7.35 12.97 -20.65
C TYR A 426 7.34 11.62 -21.37
N ARG A 427 6.59 11.47 -22.49
CA ARG A 427 6.53 10.21 -23.26
C ARG A 427 7.85 9.92 -23.99
N GLU A 428 8.45 10.92 -24.62
CA GLU A 428 9.77 10.79 -25.29
C GLU A 428 10.86 10.52 -24.26
N ARG A 429 10.82 11.25 -23.14
CA ARG A 429 11.71 11.00 -22.01
C ARG A 429 11.59 9.57 -21.49
N ALA A 430 10.38 9.02 -21.36
CA ALA A 430 10.14 7.66 -20.90
C ALA A 430 10.76 6.62 -21.87
N ALA A 431 10.64 6.83 -23.19
CA ALA A 431 11.26 5.95 -24.19
C ALA A 431 12.79 5.91 -24.02
N LYS A 432 13.42 7.07 -23.90
CA LYS A 432 14.87 7.18 -23.69
C LYS A 432 15.33 6.54 -22.38
N VAL A 433 14.61 6.81 -21.28
CA VAL A 433 14.96 6.24 -19.97
C VAL A 433 14.78 4.72 -19.95
N ARG A 434 13.80 4.17 -20.68
CA ARG A 434 13.68 2.71 -20.84
C ARG A 434 14.90 2.09 -21.51
N GLU A 435 15.44 2.72 -22.58
CA GLU A 435 16.67 2.26 -23.23
C GLU A 435 17.86 2.26 -22.26
N GLU A 436 18.01 3.31 -21.44
CA GLU A 436 19.06 3.40 -20.43
C GLU A 436 18.88 2.37 -19.30
N TYR A 437 17.65 2.16 -18.86
CA TYR A 437 17.31 1.14 -17.86
C TYR A 437 17.64 -0.26 -18.37
N GLN A 438 17.33 -0.54 -19.63
CA GLN A 438 17.63 -1.79 -20.28
C GLN A 438 19.14 -2.04 -20.41
N ALA A 439 19.92 -1.01 -20.76
CA ALA A 439 21.38 -1.11 -20.81
C ALA A 439 21.96 -1.50 -19.45
N LYS A 440 21.46 -0.87 -18.35
CA LYS A 440 21.89 -1.21 -16.98
C LYS A 440 21.50 -2.64 -16.56
N ALA A 441 20.32 -3.12 -16.98
CA ALA A 441 19.92 -4.50 -16.72
C ALA A 441 20.87 -5.49 -17.41
N ASN A 442 21.27 -5.20 -18.64
CA ASN A 442 22.26 -6.02 -19.39
C ASN A 442 23.64 -6.00 -18.70
N GLU A 443 24.13 -4.83 -18.29
CA GLU A 443 25.38 -4.72 -17.52
C GLU A 443 25.34 -5.56 -16.24
N ARG A 444 24.18 -5.59 -15.56
CA ARG A 444 23.99 -6.44 -14.36
C ARG A 444 24.11 -7.91 -14.70
N VAL A 445 23.50 -8.37 -15.79
CA VAL A 445 23.62 -9.76 -16.24
C VAL A 445 25.09 -10.09 -16.56
N GLU A 446 25.78 -9.24 -17.30
CA GLU A 446 27.21 -9.43 -17.63
C GLU A 446 28.09 -9.49 -16.38
N LEU A 447 27.80 -8.65 -15.38
CA LEU A 447 28.48 -8.67 -14.10
C LEU A 447 28.27 -10.02 -13.39
N CYS A 448 27.01 -10.49 -13.32
CA CYS A 448 26.68 -11.77 -12.72
C CYS A 448 27.36 -12.95 -13.44
N VAL A 449 27.41 -12.93 -14.77
CA VAL A 449 28.15 -13.94 -15.57
C VAL A 449 29.63 -14.01 -15.16
N ARG A 450 30.26 -12.87 -14.85
CA ARG A 450 31.67 -12.82 -14.41
C ARG A 450 31.88 -13.23 -12.96
N GLU A 451 30.98 -12.85 -12.08
CA GLU A 451 31.18 -12.94 -10.63
C GLU A 451 30.60 -14.20 -9.99
N LEU A 452 29.55 -14.79 -10.59
CA LEU A 452 28.91 -15.98 -10.05
C LEU A 452 29.79 -17.23 -10.29
N ARG A 453 30.04 -17.95 -9.21
CA ARG A 453 30.72 -19.24 -9.26
C ARG A 453 29.71 -20.33 -9.57
N ARG A 454 29.86 -20.94 -10.76
CA ARG A 454 28.93 -21.96 -11.31
C ARG A 454 29.53 -23.37 -11.22
N VAL A 455 30.00 -23.73 -10.03
CA VAL A 455 30.65 -25.02 -9.82
C VAL A 455 30.01 -25.74 -8.62
N PRO A 456 29.85 -27.06 -8.68
CA PRO A 456 29.38 -27.86 -7.56
C PRO A 456 30.20 -27.61 -6.29
N GLY A 457 29.54 -27.52 -5.14
CA GLY A 457 30.17 -27.20 -3.86
C GLY A 457 30.25 -25.71 -3.55
N ASP A 458 29.88 -24.83 -4.49
CA ASP A 458 29.60 -23.43 -4.15
C ASP A 458 28.19 -23.34 -3.54
N PRO A 459 28.05 -22.87 -2.28
CA PRO A 459 26.78 -22.93 -1.58
C PRO A 459 25.63 -22.20 -2.31
N LEU A 460 25.92 -21.10 -2.99
CA LEU A 460 24.90 -20.35 -3.73
C LEU A 460 24.47 -21.07 -5.02
N PHE A 461 25.44 -21.69 -5.72
CA PHE A 461 25.15 -22.49 -6.90
C PHE A 461 24.36 -23.77 -6.54
N ASP A 462 24.74 -24.45 -5.47
CA ASP A 462 24.05 -25.64 -4.99
C ASP A 462 22.61 -25.29 -4.55
N GLN A 463 22.41 -24.14 -3.88
CA GLN A 463 21.08 -23.62 -3.57
C GLN A 463 20.25 -23.39 -4.83
N TYR A 464 20.80 -22.70 -5.83
CA TYR A 464 20.15 -22.46 -7.11
C TYR A 464 19.74 -23.76 -7.80
N GLN A 465 20.66 -24.76 -7.88
CA GLN A 465 20.36 -26.06 -8.46
C GLN A 465 19.26 -26.78 -7.69
N GLY A 466 19.29 -26.74 -6.38
CA GLY A 466 18.24 -27.31 -5.53
C GLY A 466 16.85 -26.71 -5.80
N TYR A 467 16.76 -25.40 -6.08
CA TYR A 467 15.51 -24.76 -6.45
C TYR A 467 15.01 -25.18 -7.83
N LEU A 468 15.90 -25.30 -8.81
CA LEU A 468 15.53 -25.82 -10.13
C LEU A 468 15.03 -27.27 -10.04
N GLU A 469 15.64 -28.11 -9.23
CA GLU A 469 15.20 -29.48 -9.00
C GLU A 469 13.83 -29.54 -8.33
N ARG A 470 13.57 -28.73 -7.30
CA ARG A 470 12.25 -28.63 -6.65
C ARG A 470 11.20 -28.16 -7.66
N PHE A 471 11.50 -27.13 -8.44
CA PHE A 471 10.61 -26.66 -9.49
C PHE A 471 10.26 -27.78 -10.49
N ARG A 472 11.26 -28.50 -11.02
CA ARG A 472 11.04 -29.62 -11.96
C ARG A 472 10.24 -30.74 -11.35
N SER A 473 10.45 -31.06 -10.07
CA SER A 473 9.72 -32.13 -9.39
C SER A 473 8.24 -31.81 -9.18
N LYS A 474 7.91 -30.53 -9.03
CA LYS A 474 6.53 -30.07 -8.81
C LYS A 474 5.78 -29.75 -10.11
N LEU A 475 6.52 -29.32 -11.13
CA LEU A 475 5.99 -28.92 -12.42
C LEU A 475 6.87 -29.52 -13.53
N PRO A 476 6.71 -30.81 -13.86
CA PRO A 476 7.45 -31.43 -14.94
C PRO A 476 7.10 -30.74 -16.28
N LEU A 477 8.11 -30.22 -16.94
CA LEU A 477 7.96 -29.55 -18.23
C LEU A 477 7.97 -30.62 -19.34
N GLU A 478 6.78 -31.02 -19.80
CA GLU A 478 6.62 -32.04 -20.81
C GLU A 478 7.26 -31.68 -22.17
N ASN A 479 7.56 -30.40 -22.42
CA ASN A 479 8.06 -29.90 -23.71
C ASN A 479 9.24 -28.93 -23.59
N ALA A 480 10.09 -29.10 -22.58
CA ALA A 480 11.28 -28.23 -22.42
C ALA A 480 12.20 -28.20 -23.68
N ALA A 481 12.18 -29.26 -24.48
CA ALA A 481 12.97 -29.38 -25.70
C ALA A 481 12.42 -28.60 -26.90
N THR A 482 11.19 -28.13 -26.86
CA THR A 482 10.52 -27.46 -28.00
C THR A 482 10.53 -25.93 -27.89
N CYS A 483 10.94 -25.35 -26.77
CA CYS A 483 11.08 -23.92 -26.63
C CYS A 483 12.46 -23.51 -27.15
N PRO A 484 12.59 -22.90 -28.35
CA PRO A 484 13.88 -22.50 -28.86
C PRO A 484 14.54 -21.50 -27.89
N PRO A 485 15.87 -21.53 -27.75
CA PRO A 485 16.58 -20.51 -27.02
C PRO A 485 16.21 -19.14 -27.61
N ARG A 486 15.61 -18.27 -26.78
CA ARG A 486 15.34 -16.91 -27.21
C ARG A 486 16.67 -16.19 -27.40
N SER A 487 16.77 -15.44 -28.49
CA SER A 487 17.89 -14.48 -28.59
C SER A 487 17.86 -13.64 -27.31
N PRO A 488 19.02 -13.34 -26.71
CA PRO A 488 19.09 -12.47 -25.55
C PRO A 488 18.42 -11.14 -25.90
N ARG A 489 17.14 -11.03 -25.56
CA ARG A 489 16.45 -9.74 -25.54
C ARG A 489 16.73 -9.14 -24.18
N PRO A 490 17.06 -7.91 -24.16
CA PRO A 490 17.25 -7.18 -22.94
C PRO A 490 15.97 -7.28 -22.08
N MET A 491 16.12 -7.57 -20.78
CA MET A 491 15.06 -7.41 -19.78
C MET A 491 14.87 -5.96 -19.44
#